data_89af8f58cc8c7b5e521156ec09255753
#
_entry.id   89af8f58cc8c7b5e521156ec09255753
#
_cell.length_a   1.000
_cell.length_b   1.000
_cell.length_c   1.000
_cell.angle_alpha   90.00
_cell.angle_beta   90.00
_cell.angle_gamma   90.00
#
_symmetry.space_group_name_H-M   'P 1'
#
loop_
_entity.id
_entity.type
_entity.pdbx_description
1 polymer ?
#
loop_
_entity_poly.entity_id
_entity_poly.type
_entity_poly.pdbx_seq_one_letter_code
_entity_poly.pdbx_strand_id
1 'polypeptide(L)'
;MKTHHLKIWPQWFDAIRLGSKSYEIRYDDRGFNVGDRLVLEEFKAGVGEYTGRTIEKRVVYISRGDDAEAFGGLREGYAVLGIGPCA
;
A
#
# COMPACT_ATOMS: atom_id res chain seq x y z
N MET A 1 -13.00 1.81 10.67
CA MET A 1 -12.31 1.85 9.37
C MET A 1 -11.71 3.22 9.16
N LYS A 2 -10.44 3.26 8.81
CA LYS A 2 -9.73 4.51 8.55
C LYS A 2 -9.46 4.67 7.06
N THR A 3 -9.21 5.91 6.63
CA THR A 3 -8.72 6.21 5.29
C THR A 3 -7.30 6.75 5.43
N HIS A 4 -6.38 6.16 4.66
CA HIS A 4 -4.98 6.56 4.65
C HIS A 4 -4.61 7.09 3.27
N HIS A 5 -3.98 8.26 3.23
CA HIS A 5 -3.47 8.84 2.00
C HIS A 5 -1.99 8.54 1.89
N LEU A 6 -1.60 7.84 0.84
CA LEU A 6 -0.24 7.33 0.68
C LEU A 6 0.34 7.78 -0.65
N LYS A 7 1.56 8.30 -0.62
CA LYS A 7 2.32 8.58 -1.84
C LYS A 7 2.77 7.26 -2.45
N ILE A 8 2.68 7.16 -3.76
CA ILE A 8 3.15 5.99 -4.49
C ILE A 8 3.86 6.43 -5.77
N TRP A 9 5.00 5.80 -6.07
CA TRP A 9 5.75 6.12 -7.27
C TRP A 9 5.04 5.63 -8.52
N PRO A 10 5.26 6.30 -9.68
CA PRO A 10 4.51 6.00 -10.90
C PRO A 10 4.55 4.54 -11.34
N GLN A 11 5.71 3.88 -11.25
CA GLN A 11 5.84 2.49 -11.71
C GLN A 11 4.95 1.55 -10.89
N TRP A 12 4.85 1.78 -9.59
CA TRP A 12 3.99 0.95 -8.73
C TRP A 12 2.53 1.37 -8.80
N PHE A 13 2.27 2.66 -9.02
CA PHE A 13 0.92 3.14 -9.29
C PHE A 13 0.35 2.41 -10.52
N ASP A 14 1.11 2.37 -11.61
CA ASP A 14 0.65 1.70 -12.83
C ASP A 14 0.49 0.19 -12.64
N ALA A 15 1.40 -0.46 -11.90
CA ALA A 15 1.29 -1.89 -11.63
C ALA A 15 0.01 -2.21 -10.85
N ILE A 16 -0.37 -1.37 -9.90
CA ILE A 16 -1.62 -1.54 -9.14
C ILE A 16 -2.81 -1.23 -10.02
N ARG A 17 -2.76 -0.14 -10.79
CA ARG A 17 -3.84 0.26 -11.70
C ARG A 17 -4.16 -0.84 -12.71
N LEU A 18 -3.13 -1.50 -13.23
CA LEU A 18 -3.27 -2.56 -14.23
C LEU A 18 -3.60 -3.93 -13.63
N GLY A 19 -3.58 -4.04 -12.31
CA GLY A 19 -3.90 -5.29 -11.61
C GLY A 19 -2.73 -6.27 -11.45
N SER A 20 -1.54 -5.90 -11.93
CA SER A 20 -0.37 -6.79 -11.79
C SER A 20 0.18 -6.81 -10.38
N LYS A 21 -0.08 -5.78 -9.60
CA LYS A 21 0.40 -5.68 -8.22
C LYS A 21 -0.80 -5.49 -7.30
N SER A 22 -1.04 -6.47 -6.42
CA SER A 22 -2.19 -6.49 -5.53
C SER A 22 -1.78 -6.33 -4.06
N TYR A 23 -0.69 -5.63 -3.80
CA TYR A 23 -0.19 -5.41 -2.45
C TYR A 23 0.63 -4.13 -2.37
N GLU A 24 0.80 -3.62 -1.14
CA GLU A 24 1.70 -2.54 -0.81
C GLU A 24 2.58 -2.96 0.35
N ILE A 25 3.85 -2.57 0.31
CA ILE A 25 4.77 -2.77 1.43
C ILE A 25 4.99 -1.40 2.07
N ARG A 26 4.65 -1.30 3.35
CA ARG A 26 4.71 -0.02 4.07
C ARG A 26 5.29 -0.18 5.46
N TYR A 27 5.99 0.84 5.93
CA TYR A 27 6.28 0.97 7.33
C TYR A 27 4.95 1.23 8.05
N ASP A 28 4.63 0.42 9.05
CA ASP A 28 3.33 0.48 9.72
C ASP A 28 3.35 1.54 10.83
N ASP A 29 3.45 2.79 10.42
CA ASP A 29 3.45 3.94 11.33
C ASP A 29 2.06 4.52 11.58
N ARG A 30 1.05 3.98 10.90
CA ARG A 30 -0.32 4.52 10.93
C ARG A 30 -1.33 3.59 11.59
N GLY A 31 -0.92 2.40 11.95
CA GLY A 31 -1.84 1.40 12.50
C GLY A 31 -2.84 0.92 11.45
N PHE A 32 -2.33 0.40 10.32
CA PHE A 32 -3.18 -0.17 9.29
C PHE A 32 -3.99 -1.35 9.81
N ASN A 33 -5.25 -1.42 9.39
CA ASN A 33 -6.14 -2.53 9.73
C ASN A 33 -6.85 -3.03 8.48
N VAL A 34 -7.20 -4.32 8.49
CA VAL A 34 -8.03 -4.90 7.44
C VAL A 34 -9.35 -4.14 7.37
N GLY A 35 -9.78 -3.80 6.18
CA GLY A 35 -10.97 -2.99 5.94
C GLY A 35 -10.68 -1.51 5.74
N ASP A 36 -9.48 -1.06 6.09
CA ASP A 36 -9.11 0.34 5.88
C ASP A 36 -9.05 0.67 4.39
N ARG A 37 -9.34 1.93 4.07
CA ARG A 37 -9.25 2.44 2.71
C ARG A 37 -7.89 3.09 2.50
N LEU A 38 -7.28 2.81 1.36
CA LEU A 38 -6.06 3.47 0.93
C LEU A 38 -6.36 4.35 -0.27
N VAL A 39 -6.00 5.62 -0.18
CA VAL A 39 -5.99 6.53 -1.33
C VAL A 39 -4.54 6.64 -1.78
N LEU A 40 -4.20 5.96 -2.86
CA LEU A 40 -2.85 5.92 -3.39
C LEU A 40 -2.68 7.10 -4.33
N GLU A 41 -1.81 8.02 -3.97
CA GLU A 41 -1.60 9.28 -4.68
C GLU A 41 -0.28 9.23 -5.43
N GLU A 42 -0.37 9.20 -6.76
CA GLU A 42 0.83 9.14 -7.58
C GLU A 42 1.71 10.36 -7.36
N PHE A 43 2.98 10.11 -7.08
CA PHE A 43 3.93 11.14 -6.72
C PHE A 43 5.25 10.91 -7.46
N LYS A 44 5.71 11.94 -8.17
CA LYS A 44 7.00 11.91 -8.87
C LYS A 44 8.09 12.37 -7.92
N ALA A 45 8.77 11.43 -7.29
CA ALA A 45 9.79 11.73 -6.29
C ALA A 45 10.93 12.58 -6.85
N GLY A 46 11.31 12.38 -8.11
CA GLY A 46 12.41 13.12 -8.73
C GLY A 46 12.15 14.61 -8.87
N VAL A 47 10.90 15.03 -8.97
CA VAL A 47 10.51 16.44 -9.07
C VAL A 47 9.71 16.93 -7.85
N GLY A 48 9.33 16.01 -6.96
CA GLY A 48 8.63 16.37 -5.74
C GLY A 48 7.18 16.80 -5.96
N GLU A 49 6.48 16.23 -6.94
CA GLU A 49 5.13 16.67 -7.30
C GLU A 49 4.16 15.50 -7.42
N TYR A 50 2.92 15.73 -6.96
CA TYR A 50 1.80 14.84 -7.25
C TYR A 50 1.37 15.04 -8.71
N THR A 51 0.97 13.94 -9.35
CA THR A 51 0.47 14.00 -10.73
C THR A 51 -1.01 14.34 -10.83
N GLY A 52 -1.73 14.21 -9.72
CA GLY A 52 -3.18 14.34 -9.69
C GLY A 52 -3.91 13.02 -9.88
N ARG A 53 -3.21 11.94 -10.23
CA ARG A 53 -3.84 10.62 -10.35
C ARG A 53 -3.88 9.93 -9.00
N THR A 54 -5.02 9.31 -8.70
CA THR A 54 -5.20 8.56 -7.46
C THR A 54 -5.92 7.24 -7.74
N ILE A 55 -5.70 6.26 -6.88
CA ILE A 55 -6.43 4.99 -6.88
C ILE A 55 -6.88 4.71 -5.47
N GLU A 56 -8.14 4.29 -5.31
CA GLU A 56 -8.64 3.84 -4.01
C GLU A 56 -8.64 2.33 -3.96
N LYS A 57 -8.09 1.80 -2.87
CA LYS A 57 -8.05 0.37 -2.61
C LYS A 57 -8.47 0.12 -1.17
N ARG A 58 -8.86 -1.12 -0.89
CA ARG A 58 -9.18 -1.58 0.46
C ARG A 58 -8.11 -2.55 0.92
N VAL A 59 -7.69 -2.45 2.16
CA VAL A 59 -6.82 -3.45 2.78
C VAL A 59 -7.64 -4.70 3.04
N VAL A 60 -7.25 -5.81 2.44
CA VAL A 60 -7.97 -7.08 2.58
C VAL A 60 -7.20 -8.10 3.42
N TYR A 61 -5.90 -7.93 3.57
CA TYR A 61 -5.07 -8.80 4.38
C TYR A 61 -3.81 -8.05 4.78
N ILE A 62 -3.24 -8.38 5.93
CA ILE A 62 -1.99 -7.78 6.39
C ILE A 62 -1.06 -8.88 6.88
N SER A 63 0.18 -8.88 6.37
CA SER A 63 1.27 -9.70 6.89
C SER A 63 2.24 -8.79 7.61
N ARG A 64 2.56 -9.12 8.85
CA ARG A 64 3.56 -8.44 9.66
C ARG A 64 4.72 -9.38 9.95
N GLY A 65 5.68 -8.92 10.74
CA GLY A 65 6.90 -9.67 11.00
C GLY A 65 6.68 -11.12 11.39
N ASP A 66 5.75 -11.40 12.30
CA ASP A 66 5.49 -12.75 12.78
C ASP A 66 4.96 -13.65 11.68
N ASP A 67 4.03 -13.17 10.88
CA ASP A 67 3.47 -13.93 9.76
C ASP A 67 4.52 -14.19 8.68
N ALA A 68 5.34 -13.19 8.42
CA ALA A 68 6.32 -13.26 7.35
C ALA A 68 7.58 -14.03 7.72
N GLU A 69 7.77 -14.37 8.98
CA GLU A 69 8.98 -15.04 9.46
C GLU A 69 9.21 -16.38 8.75
N ALA A 70 8.13 -17.08 8.44
CA ALA A 70 8.20 -18.35 7.70
C ALA A 70 8.78 -18.18 6.29
N PHE A 71 8.79 -16.97 5.76
CA PHE A 71 9.26 -16.65 4.41
C PHE A 71 10.53 -15.80 4.41
N GLY A 72 11.25 -15.77 5.53
CA GLY A 72 12.48 -14.99 5.66
C GLY A 72 12.28 -13.67 6.41
N GLY A 73 11.05 -13.36 6.78
CA GLY A 73 10.73 -12.18 7.58
C GLY A 73 10.57 -10.90 6.79
N LEU A 74 10.11 -9.88 7.51
CA LEU A 74 10.06 -8.51 7.04
C LEU A 74 10.96 -7.67 7.91
N ARG A 75 11.44 -6.56 7.37
CA ARG A 75 12.15 -5.59 8.17
C ARG A 75 11.23 -5.12 9.30
N GLU A 76 11.79 -4.95 10.49
CA GLU A 76 11.04 -4.53 11.66
C GLU A 76 10.19 -3.30 11.38
N GLY A 77 8.93 -3.34 11.81
CA GLY A 77 7.98 -2.25 11.62
C GLY A 77 7.29 -2.22 10.27
N TYR A 78 7.72 -3.06 9.32
CA TYR A 78 7.09 -3.09 7.99
C TYR A 78 5.94 -4.09 7.93
N ALA A 79 5.00 -3.82 7.02
CA ALA A 79 3.87 -4.69 6.75
C ALA A 79 3.65 -4.82 5.25
N VAL A 80 3.16 -5.98 4.84
CA VAL A 80 2.63 -6.20 3.49
C VAL A 80 1.13 -6.08 3.58
N LEU A 81 0.58 -5.11 2.86
CA LEU A 81 -0.86 -4.87 2.80
C LEU A 81 -1.39 -5.50 1.52
N GLY A 82 -2.15 -6.59 1.65
CA GLY A 82 -2.91 -7.12 0.53
C GLY A 82 -4.04 -6.14 0.23
N ILE A 83 -4.20 -5.77 -1.02
CA ILE A 83 -5.19 -4.75 -1.41
C ILE A 83 -6.13 -5.27 -2.47
N GLY A 84 -7.39 -4.88 -2.35
CA GLY A 84 -8.44 -5.25 -3.28
C GLY A 84 -9.29 -4.03 -3.64
N PRO A 85 -10.32 -4.24 -4.48
CA PRO A 85 -11.17 -3.13 -4.89
C PRO A 85 -11.98 -2.58 -3.72
N CYS A 86 -12.23 -1.28 -3.75
CA CYS A 86 -13.23 -0.65 -2.91
C CYS A 86 -14.59 -0.94 -3.53
N ALA A 87 -15.37 -1.72 -2.83
CA ALA A 87 -16.71 -2.07 -3.32
C ALA A 87 -17.69 -0.96 -3.04
#